data_8437f44f6a6954a97fd5ad158c1700d5
#
_entry.id   8437f44f6a6954a97fd5ad158c1700d5
#
_cell.length_a   1.000
_cell.length_b   1.000
_cell.length_c   1.000
_cell.angle_alpha   90.00
_cell.angle_beta   90.00
_cell.angle_gamma   90.00
#
_symmetry.space_group_name_H-M   'P 1'
#
loop_
_entity.id
_entity.type
_entity.pdbx_description
1 polymer ?
#
loop_
_entity_poly.entity_id
_entity_poly.type
_entity_poly.pdbx_seq_one_letter_code
_entity_poly.pdbx_strand_id
1 'polypeptide(L)'
;MKNIFSKIIFFLIICNPAFSADENIDMLNRLGKEINVYSKKIVNVNVGDTVFWKSVNPGHNVEFIKGGIPSGVEKFKSKYNKDTSYTFETPGIYAYWCTPHKSMGMIGFIVVGNDKSNLEEIKKIKILR
;
A
#
# COMPACT_ATOMS: atom_id res chain seq x y z
N MET A 1 37.73 43.70 -32.50
CA MET A 1 36.65 42.67 -32.66
C MET A 1 36.75 41.68 -31.54
N LYS A 2 35.82 41.74 -30.58
CA LYS A 2 35.79 40.83 -29.42
C LYS A 2 34.78 39.73 -29.71
N ASN A 3 35.28 38.48 -29.90
CA ASN A 3 34.44 37.34 -30.09
C ASN A 3 33.87 36.89 -28.73
N ILE A 4 32.57 37.12 -28.52
CA ILE A 4 31.84 36.60 -27.40
C ILE A 4 31.40 35.16 -27.77
N PHE A 5 32.13 34.15 -27.28
CA PHE A 5 31.68 32.78 -27.32
C PHE A 5 30.60 32.60 -26.21
N SER A 6 29.35 32.63 -26.63
CA SER A 6 28.22 32.21 -25.75
C SER A 6 28.30 30.70 -25.55
N LYS A 7 28.70 30.28 -24.34
CA LYS A 7 28.61 28.89 -23.92
C LYS A 7 27.15 28.57 -23.58
N ILE A 8 26.45 27.92 -24.50
CA ILE A 8 25.14 27.34 -24.24
C ILE A 8 25.39 26.10 -23.40
N ILE A 9 25.10 26.20 -22.10
CA ILE A 9 25.07 25.02 -21.21
C ILE A 9 23.77 24.27 -21.48
N PHE A 10 23.87 23.16 -22.19
CA PHE A 10 22.75 22.24 -22.40
C PHE A 10 22.54 21.46 -21.09
N PHE A 11 21.50 21.83 -20.33
CA PHE A 11 21.13 21.11 -19.11
C PHE A 11 20.39 19.83 -19.54
N LEU A 12 21.11 18.71 -19.50
CA LEU A 12 20.52 17.41 -19.79
C LEU A 12 19.63 17.03 -18.59
N ILE A 13 18.31 17.19 -18.74
CA ILE A 13 17.35 16.66 -17.78
C ILE A 13 17.35 15.12 -17.95
N ILE A 14 18.05 14.45 -17.06
CA ILE A 14 18.01 12.99 -16.97
C ILE A 14 16.66 12.63 -16.32
N CYS A 15 15.66 12.35 -17.13
CA CYS A 15 14.42 11.78 -16.68
C CYS A 15 14.70 10.31 -16.31
N ASN A 16 14.92 10.04 -15.02
CA ASN A 16 14.99 8.66 -14.56
C ASN A 16 13.57 8.06 -14.65
N PRO A 17 13.37 6.97 -15.39
CA PRO A 17 12.09 6.28 -15.33
C PRO A 17 11.90 5.79 -13.90
N ALA A 18 10.84 6.26 -13.24
CA ALA A 18 10.41 5.69 -11.97
C ALA A 18 9.95 4.26 -12.26
N PHE A 19 10.78 3.28 -11.89
CA PHE A 19 10.37 1.88 -11.91
C PHE A 19 9.31 1.70 -10.83
N SER A 20 8.07 1.38 -11.25
CA SER A 20 7.05 0.87 -10.35
C SER A 20 7.52 -0.48 -9.82
N ALA A 21 7.67 -0.61 -8.49
CA ALA A 21 7.94 -1.89 -7.86
C ALA A 21 6.61 -2.53 -7.46
N ASP A 22 6.41 -3.79 -7.86
CA ASP A 22 5.23 -4.56 -7.48
C ASP A 22 5.53 -5.34 -6.19
N GLU A 23 4.62 -5.28 -5.24
CA GLU A 23 4.70 -6.00 -3.97
C GLU A 23 3.65 -7.10 -3.89
N ASN A 24 4.06 -8.28 -3.40
CA ASN A 24 3.17 -9.41 -3.22
C ASN A 24 2.95 -9.70 -1.73
N ILE A 25 1.69 -9.91 -1.36
CA ILE A 25 1.26 -10.26 0.00
C ILE A 25 0.36 -11.49 -0.11
N ASP A 26 0.68 -12.54 0.62
CA ASP A 26 -0.14 -13.75 0.67
C ASP A 26 -1.19 -13.65 1.77
N MET A 27 -2.40 -14.12 1.50
CA MET A 27 -3.48 -14.29 2.46
C MET A 27 -3.46 -15.72 2.96
N LEU A 28 -3.14 -15.91 4.25
CA LEU A 28 -2.78 -17.20 4.82
C LEU A 28 -3.65 -17.58 6.02
N ASN A 29 -3.98 -18.85 6.11
CA ASN A 29 -4.59 -19.42 7.33
C ASN A 29 -3.60 -19.49 8.49
N ARG A 30 -2.30 -19.64 8.19
CA ARG A 30 -1.25 -19.74 9.20
C ARG A 30 0.09 -19.29 8.65
N LEU A 31 0.84 -18.58 9.49
CA LEU A 31 2.24 -18.26 9.29
C LEU A 31 2.97 -18.41 10.63
N GLY A 32 3.77 -19.46 10.78
CA GLY A 32 4.37 -19.79 12.06
C GLY A 32 3.31 -20.09 13.13
N LYS A 33 3.31 -19.29 14.21
CA LYS A 33 2.34 -19.37 15.31
C LYS A 33 1.07 -18.52 15.08
N GLU A 34 1.11 -17.62 14.11
CA GLU A 34 -0.01 -16.73 13.81
C GLU A 34 -1.01 -17.43 12.90
N ILE A 35 -2.29 -17.19 13.16
CA ILE A 35 -3.41 -17.70 12.36
C ILE A 35 -4.16 -16.55 11.71
N ASN A 36 -4.70 -16.78 10.51
CA ASN A 36 -5.41 -15.79 9.71
C ASN A 36 -4.60 -14.50 9.57
N VAL A 37 -3.61 -14.53 8.71
CA VAL A 37 -2.57 -13.49 8.65
C VAL A 37 -2.23 -13.14 7.19
N TYR A 38 -1.90 -11.88 6.96
CA TYR A 38 -1.18 -11.45 5.77
C TYR A 38 0.32 -11.75 5.92
N SER A 39 0.97 -12.27 4.89
CA SER A 39 2.39 -12.63 4.94
C SER A 39 3.31 -11.46 5.27
N LYS A 40 2.88 -10.24 4.93
CA LYS A 40 3.55 -8.98 5.27
C LYS A 40 2.52 -8.06 5.93
N LYS A 41 2.79 -7.60 7.15
CA LYS A 41 1.86 -6.75 7.91
C LYS A 41 2.03 -5.27 7.61
N ILE A 42 3.24 -4.84 7.30
CA ILE A 42 3.58 -3.45 6.94
C ILE A 42 4.43 -3.50 5.68
N VAL A 43 4.00 -2.79 4.67
CA VAL A 43 4.69 -2.68 3.39
C VAL A 43 4.85 -1.21 3.01
N ASN A 44 6.06 -0.83 2.62
CA ASN A 44 6.34 0.51 2.11
C ASN A 44 6.43 0.45 0.59
N VAL A 45 5.69 1.32 -0.08
CA VAL A 45 5.66 1.44 -1.53
C VAL A 45 5.79 2.90 -1.96
N ASN A 46 6.16 3.11 -3.21
CA ASN A 46 6.15 4.44 -3.81
C ASN A 46 4.78 4.76 -4.42
N VAL A 47 4.49 6.04 -4.59
CA VAL A 47 3.32 6.47 -5.38
C VAL A 47 3.41 5.86 -6.77
N GLY A 48 2.32 5.25 -7.23
CA GLY A 48 2.22 4.56 -8.51
C GLY A 48 2.52 3.04 -8.46
N ASP A 49 3.03 2.53 -7.33
CA ASP A 49 3.25 1.09 -7.15
C ASP A 49 1.93 0.32 -6.99
N THR A 50 1.96 -0.94 -7.38
CA THR A 50 0.83 -1.88 -7.23
C THR A 50 1.16 -2.93 -6.18
N VAL A 51 0.21 -3.19 -5.28
CA VAL A 51 0.28 -4.32 -4.34
C VAL A 51 -0.69 -5.39 -4.80
N PHE A 52 -0.21 -6.62 -4.84
CA PHE A 52 -0.97 -7.82 -5.19
C PHE A 52 -1.19 -8.66 -3.94
N TRP A 53 -2.44 -8.97 -3.63
CA TRP A 53 -2.78 -9.93 -2.58
C TRP A 53 -3.19 -11.25 -3.22
N LYS A 54 -2.46 -12.31 -2.87
CA LYS A 54 -2.72 -13.66 -3.36
C LYS A 54 -3.59 -14.45 -2.40
N SER A 55 -4.65 -15.03 -2.91
CA SER A 55 -5.52 -15.93 -2.17
C SER A 55 -4.88 -17.33 -2.10
N VAL A 56 -3.84 -17.46 -1.27
CA VAL A 56 -3.13 -18.75 -1.09
C VAL A 56 -4.00 -19.76 -0.35
N ASN A 57 -4.68 -19.30 0.70
CA ASN A 57 -5.67 -20.10 1.42
C ASN A 57 -7.07 -19.48 1.26
N PRO A 58 -8.15 -20.31 1.34
CA PRO A 58 -9.51 -19.81 1.24
C PRO A 58 -9.96 -19.04 2.50
N GLY A 59 -11.02 -18.26 2.35
CA GLY A 59 -11.69 -17.57 3.47
C GLY A 59 -11.19 -16.15 3.73
N HIS A 60 -10.40 -15.57 2.82
CA HIS A 60 -9.79 -14.26 3.01
C HIS A 60 -10.21 -13.25 1.92
N ASN A 61 -10.10 -11.97 2.27
CA ASN A 61 -10.23 -10.83 1.38
C ASN A 61 -9.40 -9.64 1.89
N VAL A 62 -9.47 -8.53 1.18
CA VAL A 62 -8.86 -7.24 1.54
C VAL A 62 -9.96 -6.18 1.57
N GLU A 63 -10.08 -5.45 2.67
CA GLU A 63 -11.03 -4.35 2.82
C GLU A 63 -10.33 -3.16 3.50
N PHE A 64 -10.36 -1.99 2.85
CA PHE A 64 -9.85 -0.77 3.46
C PHE A 64 -10.70 -0.36 4.65
N ILE A 65 -10.04 -0.02 5.76
CA ILE A 65 -10.73 0.33 7.00
C ILE A 65 -11.24 1.77 6.89
N LYS A 66 -12.51 2.00 7.25
CA LYS A 66 -13.07 3.35 7.32
C LYS A 66 -12.29 4.21 8.33
N GLY A 67 -11.83 5.37 7.89
CA GLY A 67 -10.95 6.25 8.68
C GLY A 67 -9.49 5.82 8.71
N GLY A 68 -9.15 4.73 8.03
CA GLY A 68 -7.80 4.17 7.95
C GLY A 68 -7.11 4.37 6.61
N ILE A 69 -7.59 5.27 5.78
CA ILE A 69 -7.03 5.60 4.47
C ILE A 69 -6.90 7.11 4.31
N PRO A 70 -6.02 7.60 3.41
CA PRO A 70 -5.89 9.03 3.16
C PRO A 70 -7.21 9.67 2.73
N SER A 71 -7.37 10.96 3.05
CA SER A 71 -8.54 11.74 2.65
C SER A 71 -8.71 11.75 1.12
N GLY A 72 -9.94 11.58 0.65
CA GLY A 72 -10.28 11.57 -0.77
C GLY A 72 -10.07 10.22 -1.47
N VAL A 73 -9.49 9.23 -0.80
CA VAL A 73 -9.38 7.86 -1.33
C VAL A 73 -10.70 7.12 -1.17
N GLU A 74 -11.13 6.45 -2.22
CA GLU A 74 -12.36 5.66 -2.21
C GLU A 74 -12.21 4.36 -1.42
N LYS A 75 -13.34 3.84 -0.97
CA LYS A 75 -13.42 2.53 -0.33
C LYS A 75 -12.97 1.44 -1.29
N PHE A 76 -12.26 0.45 -0.78
CA PHE A 76 -11.88 -0.75 -1.53
C PHE A 76 -12.24 -1.99 -0.71
N LYS A 77 -12.85 -2.95 -1.39
CA LYS A 77 -13.15 -4.27 -0.82
C LYS A 77 -13.10 -5.31 -1.92
N SER A 78 -12.21 -6.28 -1.75
CA SER A 78 -12.08 -7.39 -2.68
C SER A 78 -13.12 -8.48 -2.43
N LYS A 79 -13.31 -9.35 -3.42
CA LYS A 79 -14.09 -10.58 -3.26
C LYS A 79 -13.33 -11.58 -2.41
N TYR A 80 -14.06 -12.47 -1.75
CA TYR A 80 -13.45 -13.61 -1.04
C TYR A 80 -12.84 -14.61 -2.00
N ASN A 81 -11.76 -15.26 -1.57
CA ASN A 81 -11.11 -16.35 -2.28
C ASN A 81 -10.59 -15.96 -3.67
N LYS A 82 -10.27 -14.71 -3.87
CA LYS A 82 -9.76 -14.18 -5.13
C LYS A 82 -8.47 -13.40 -4.91
N ASP A 83 -7.54 -13.55 -5.85
CA ASP A 83 -6.44 -12.62 -5.98
C ASP A 83 -6.99 -11.23 -6.25
N THR A 84 -6.34 -10.22 -5.70
CA THR A 84 -6.71 -8.84 -5.91
C THR A 84 -5.48 -7.95 -5.96
N SER A 85 -5.61 -6.77 -6.53
CA SER A 85 -4.55 -5.78 -6.55
C SER A 85 -5.09 -4.38 -6.39
N TYR A 86 -4.22 -3.46 -5.98
CA TYR A 86 -4.55 -2.05 -5.88
C TYR A 86 -3.30 -1.23 -6.22
N THR A 87 -3.46 -0.23 -7.09
CA THR A 87 -2.41 0.73 -7.44
C THR A 87 -2.56 1.98 -6.58
N PHE A 88 -1.50 2.34 -5.85
CA PHE A 88 -1.52 3.40 -4.85
C PHE A 88 -1.06 4.73 -5.45
N GLU A 89 -1.99 5.61 -5.78
CA GLU A 89 -1.73 6.93 -6.38
C GLU A 89 -1.63 8.06 -5.34
N THR A 90 -2.25 7.90 -4.18
CA THR A 90 -2.27 8.93 -3.13
C THR A 90 -1.33 8.55 -1.99
N PRO A 91 -0.37 9.43 -1.61
CA PRO A 91 0.50 9.20 -0.47
C PRO A 91 -0.26 9.08 0.85
N GLY A 92 0.29 8.34 1.79
CA GLY A 92 -0.26 8.16 3.13
C GLY A 92 -0.29 6.71 3.58
N ILE A 93 -0.86 6.47 4.75
CA ILE A 93 -1.02 5.14 5.34
C ILE A 93 -2.41 4.61 5.00
N TYR A 94 -2.44 3.37 4.50
CA TYR A 94 -3.66 2.62 4.22
C TYR A 94 -3.74 1.43 5.17
N ALA A 95 -4.72 1.46 6.08
CA ALA A 95 -5.03 0.33 6.93
C ALA A 95 -6.11 -0.53 6.28
N TYR A 96 -5.90 -1.84 6.27
CA TYR A 96 -6.86 -2.80 5.73
C TYR A 96 -6.94 -4.03 6.61
N TRP A 97 -8.04 -4.73 6.54
CA TRP A 97 -8.27 -5.98 7.23
C TRP A 97 -8.89 -7.04 6.33
N CYS A 98 -8.88 -8.26 6.82
CA CYS A 98 -9.70 -9.34 6.27
C CYS A 98 -11.08 -9.28 6.95
N THR A 99 -12.14 -9.11 6.18
CA THR A 99 -13.49 -8.87 6.71
C THR A 99 -13.94 -9.93 7.73
N PRO A 100 -13.83 -11.27 7.45
CA PRO A 100 -14.25 -12.28 8.41
C PRO A 100 -13.30 -12.46 9.60
N HIS A 101 -12.05 -11.99 9.50
CA HIS A 101 -11.01 -12.20 10.52
C HIS A 101 -10.53 -10.90 11.19
N LYS A 102 -11.24 -9.80 11.00
CA LYS A 102 -10.88 -8.51 11.61
C LYS A 102 -10.85 -8.57 13.14
N SER A 103 -11.79 -9.28 13.77
CA SER A 103 -11.81 -9.48 15.21
C SER A 103 -10.68 -10.37 15.72
N MET A 104 -10.04 -11.12 14.84
CA MET A 104 -8.88 -11.97 15.13
C MET A 104 -7.54 -11.25 14.87
N GLY A 105 -7.58 -9.98 14.44
CA GLY A 105 -6.39 -9.17 14.19
C GLY A 105 -5.72 -9.41 12.82
N MET A 106 -6.45 -9.95 11.83
CA MET A 106 -5.93 -10.05 10.46
C MET A 106 -5.96 -8.67 9.77
N ILE A 107 -4.90 -7.91 9.97
CA ILE A 107 -4.77 -6.51 9.59
C ILE A 107 -3.41 -6.28 8.92
N GLY A 108 -3.38 -5.38 7.96
CA GLY A 108 -2.16 -4.92 7.32
C GLY A 108 -2.17 -3.41 7.07
N PHE A 109 -0.98 -2.88 6.77
CA PHE A 109 -0.76 -1.48 6.47
C PHE A 109 0.13 -1.32 5.25
N ILE A 110 -0.26 -0.43 4.35
CA ILE A 110 0.60 0.03 3.26
C ILE A 110 0.96 1.49 3.53
N VAL A 111 2.25 1.81 3.53
CA VAL A 111 2.76 3.18 3.65
C VAL A 111 3.22 3.63 2.26
N VAL A 112 2.52 4.60 1.69
CA VAL A 112 2.72 5.08 0.33
C VAL A 112 3.50 6.38 0.33
N GLY A 113 4.63 6.43 -0.39
CA GLY A 113 5.45 7.62 -0.54
C GLY A 113 6.12 8.07 0.75
N ASN A 114 6.35 7.18 1.71
CA ASN A 114 6.87 7.50 3.05
C ASN A 114 6.09 8.63 3.76
N ASP A 115 4.82 8.80 3.42
CA ASP A 115 3.92 9.79 3.99
C ASP A 115 3.16 9.19 5.17
N LYS A 116 3.34 9.77 6.35
CA LYS A 116 2.70 9.36 7.61
C LYS A 116 1.82 10.47 8.18
N SER A 117 1.39 11.42 7.33
CA SER A 117 0.59 12.57 7.76
C SER A 117 -0.76 12.19 8.39
N ASN A 118 -1.32 11.03 8.01
CA ASN A 118 -2.56 10.52 8.57
C ASN A 118 -2.35 9.51 9.73
N LEU A 119 -1.14 9.42 10.30
CA LEU A 119 -0.84 8.46 11.37
C LEU A 119 -1.74 8.63 12.59
N GLU A 120 -2.05 9.87 12.98
CA GLU A 120 -2.90 10.13 14.14
C GLU A 120 -4.35 9.65 13.91
N GLU A 121 -4.84 9.71 12.68
CA GLU A 121 -6.15 9.13 12.33
C GLU A 121 -6.11 7.59 12.38
N ILE A 122 -5.01 6.98 11.90
CA ILE A 122 -4.82 5.53 11.98
C ILE A 122 -4.83 5.05 13.43
N LYS A 123 -4.21 5.78 14.36
CA LYS A 123 -4.19 5.44 15.79
C LYS A 123 -5.57 5.45 16.45
N LYS A 124 -6.52 6.19 15.89
CA LYS A 124 -7.90 6.26 16.40
C LYS A 124 -8.76 5.06 15.98
N ILE A 125 -8.28 4.25 15.06
CA ILE A 125 -9.03 3.07 14.59
C ILE A 125 -9.15 2.08 15.74
N LYS A 126 -10.39 1.83 16.15
CA LYS A 126 -10.69 0.77 17.13
C LYS A 126 -10.71 -0.57 16.39
N ILE A 127 -9.67 -1.35 16.61
CA ILE A 127 -9.63 -2.74 16.22
C ILE A 127 -10.31 -3.50 17.35
N LEU A 128 -11.50 -4.00 17.08
CA LEU A 128 -12.22 -4.83 18.05
C LEU A 128 -11.37 -6.08 18.29
N ARG A 129 -10.84 -6.20 19.49
CA ARG A 129 -10.25 -7.42 20.04
C ARG A 129 -11.33 -8.29 20.62
#